data_b06528c6eebe446a66ed3614a9272ec5
#
_entry.id   b06528c6eebe446a66ed3614a9272ec5
#
_cell.length_a   1.000
_cell.length_b   1.000
_cell.length_c   1.000
_cell.angle_alpha   90.00
_cell.angle_beta   90.00
_cell.angle_gamma   90.00
#
_symmetry.space_group_name_H-M   'P 1'
#
loop_
_entity.id
_entity.type
_entity.pdbx_description
1 polymer ?
#
loop_
_entity_poly.entity_id
_entity_poly.type
_entity_poly.pdbx_seq_one_letter_code
_entity_poly.pdbx_strand_id
1 'polypeptide(L)'
;MSASGDIRIVDAFNTDEVDFLSSLLYAYNKGTFEIGHYEYGLLYYNIGLICFNVVGVFTEVTEQLGVVIMRFLSCFFLFGTAVVLRQFTKKHMESAKELVFVLVLFSSITLINYGTMLHPDLAQVFFVALSLFYVADYVKLPTLKSIVLSSLFAGFAFSTKYVGVALLPILWFFFFFKRPQFLKQQSAKTSSILLIILSVFIAFIAKPEFYASFLTPNNEISSSILTAVSGVRVVAIVLFFFGLFTFFYQKYIDRVENLKWGAISSIASTGIFALAFSAGSPQGLRAFNFLNGIVAVASVHKDGHWFRDETGLLGWLEIISQPQVLTLIWSFLALFGVLVILYQLIRSDKRQINFILVIPLLWILVFCFVIVFRVKSHFAHFLIPILPFCFFYAAIGLALIIDKINNIWLKQYWNTRYSSAFVLLVVLVFSSWKAVDYSSERVVEFENSPELKAGIWLKENITEKVFISSDKYTYIPKNEQLMFRHYWGLSDDIIRNDKPDYLIINYHTHQWFLNVSDVKTYLHGREIFLERNRLYNELLGDTHNQYELVADFGKVKIYGRR
;
A
#
# COMPACT_ATOMS: atom_id res chain seq x y z
N MET A 1 10.39 18.52 -11.98
CA MET A 1 9.55 19.54 -11.32
C MET A 1 10.02 20.98 -11.54
N SER A 2 11.28 21.21 -11.82
CA SER A 2 11.84 22.56 -11.87
C SER A 2 11.50 23.39 -13.11
N ALA A 3 11.18 22.78 -14.24
CA ALA A 3 11.09 23.52 -15.51
C ALA A 3 9.72 24.16 -15.80
N SER A 4 8.60 23.63 -15.32
CA SER A 4 7.27 24.15 -15.71
C SER A 4 6.49 24.82 -14.58
N GLY A 5 6.81 24.57 -13.32
CA GLY A 5 6.03 25.02 -12.19
C GLY A 5 4.60 24.47 -12.14
N ASP A 6 4.23 23.61 -13.06
CA ASP A 6 2.88 23.06 -13.24
C ASP A 6 2.84 21.61 -12.77
N ILE A 7 2.06 21.33 -11.72
CA ILE A 7 1.94 19.99 -11.16
C ILE A 7 1.30 18.99 -12.11
N ARG A 8 0.48 19.44 -13.05
CA ARG A 8 -0.20 18.56 -14.01
C ARG A 8 0.78 17.76 -14.88
N ILE A 9 2.05 18.15 -14.93
CA ILE A 9 3.09 17.33 -15.55
C ILE A 9 3.27 15.99 -14.82
N VAL A 10 2.98 15.93 -13.53
CA VAL A 10 3.05 14.68 -12.75
C VAL A 10 1.96 13.71 -13.20
N ASP A 11 0.79 14.21 -13.69
CA ASP A 11 -0.32 13.39 -14.21
C ASP A 11 0.12 12.53 -15.41
N ALA A 12 1.06 13.03 -16.21
CA ALA A 12 1.62 12.27 -17.33
C ALA A 12 2.41 11.01 -16.89
N PHE A 13 2.88 10.98 -15.63
CA PHE A 13 3.69 9.89 -15.11
C PHE A 13 2.99 9.08 -14.02
N ASN A 14 2.08 9.72 -13.27
CA ASN A 14 1.31 9.10 -12.20
C ASN A 14 0.02 9.90 -11.91
N THR A 15 -1.08 9.45 -12.46
CA THR A 15 -2.38 10.10 -12.31
C THR A 15 -2.88 10.09 -10.86
N ASP A 16 -2.59 9.05 -10.09
CA ASP A 16 -3.02 8.92 -8.70
C ASP A 16 -2.41 10.01 -7.82
N GLU A 17 -1.14 10.41 -8.06
CA GLU A 17 -0.49 11.48 -7.28
C GLU A 17 -1.24 12.81 -7.40
N VAL A 18 -1.69 13.15 -8.59
CA VAL A 18 -2.36 14.43 -8.84
C VAL A 18 -3.76 14.44 -8.26
N ASP A 19 -4.51 13.36 -8.44
CA ASP A 19 -5.87 13.21 -7.91
C ASP A 19 -5.86 13.30 -6.37
N PHE A 20 -4.96 12.59 -5.70
CA PHE A 20 -4.83 12.65 -4.24
C PHE A 20 -4.31 13.98 -3.75
N LEU A 21 -3.32 14.58 -4.41
CA LEU A 21 -2.80 15.88 -4.00
C LEU A 21 -3.86 16.98 -4.14
N SER A 22 -4.59 16.99 -5.25
CA SER A 22 -5.67 17.96 -5.48
C SER A 22 -6.72 17.88 -4.37
N SER A 23 -7.10 16.67 -3.96
CA SER A 23 -8.02 16.43 -2.86
C SER A 23 -7.46 16.87 -1.51
N LEU A 24 -6.16 16.63 -1.25
CA LEU A 24 -5.48 17.09 -0.04
C LEU A 24 -5.42 18.61 0.04
N LEU A 25 -5.05 19.28 -1.05
CA LEU A 25 -5.00 20.75 -1.11
C LEU A 25 -6.39 21.36 -0.98
N TYR A 26 -7.41 20.75 -1.59
CA TYR A 26 -8.79 21.16 -1.39
C TYR A 26 -9.19 21.06 0.09
N ALA A 27 -8.92 19.92 0.74
CA ALA A 27 -9.21 19.73 2.15
C ALA A 27 -8.45 20.73 3.05
N TYR A 28 -7.17 20.97 2.78
CA TYR A 28 -6.35 21.97 3.46
C TYR A 28 -6.93 23.38 3.33
N ASN A 29 -7.24 23.83 2.12
CA ASN A 29 -7.78 25.17 1.85
C ASN A 29 -9.17 25.37 2.46
N LYS A 30 -9.95 24.31 2.63
CA LYS A 30 -11.27 24.35 3.31
C LYS A 30 -11.18 24.19 4.82
N GLY A 31 -10.00 23.94 5.38
CA GLY A 31 -9.82 23.66 6.81
C GLY A 31 -10.57 22.40 7.28
N THR A 32 -10.67 21.39 6.43
CA THR A 32 -11.37 20.12 6.70
C THR A 32 -10.43 18.93 6.53
N PHE A 33 -10.77 17.80 7.17
CA PHE A 33 -10.11 16.54 6.92
C PHE A 33 -10.85 15.67 5.87
N GLU A 34 -11.89 16.20 5.22
CA GLU A 34 -12.68 15.48 4.22
C GLU A 34 -11.97 15.49 2.86
N ILE A 35 -11.38 14.36 2.48
CA ILE A 35 -10.59 14.22 1.25
C ILE A 35 -11.46 13.70 0.08
N GLY A 36 -12.58 13.02 0.39
CA GLY A 36 -13.52 12.50 -0.62
C GLY A 36 -13.10 11.19 -1.31
N HIS A 37 -11.91 10.69 -1.07
CA HIS A 37 -11.42 9.42 -1.59
C HIS A 37 -11.35 8.36 -0.49
N TYR A 38 -12.01 7.22 -0.71
CA TYR A 38 -12.10 6.14 0.29
C TYR A 38 -11.63 4.78 -0.25
N GLU A 39 -10.98 4.75 -1.40
CA GLU A 39 -10.36 3.55 -1.98
C GLU A 39 -9.22 3.01 -1.12
N TYR A 40 -8.59 3.91 -0.36
CA TYR A 40 -7.58 3.59 0.64
C TYR A 40 -8.02 4.06 2.02
N GLY A 41 -7.35 3.57 3.06
CA GLY A 41 -7.45 4.17 4.39
C GLY A 41 -6.82 5.58 4.39
N LEU A 42 -7.24 6.43 5.32
CA LEU A 42 -6.95 7.86 5.27
C LEU A 42 -5.76 8.30 6.13
N LEU A 43 -5.15 7.40 6.91
CA LEU A 43 -4.09 7.77 7.86
C LEU A 43 -2.90 8.48 7.19
N TYR A 44 -2.43 7.97 6.06
CA TYR A 44 -1.31 8.57 5.32
C TYR A 44 -1.64 10.01 4.89
N TYR A 45 -2.83 10.21 4.37
CA TYR A 45 -3.32 11.52 3.91
C TYR A 45 -3.58 12.47 5.08
N ASN A 46 -4.12 11.98 6.21
CA ASN A 46 -4.31 12.77 7.41
C ASN A 46 -2.97 13.25 8.01
N ILE A 47 -1.93 12.40 7.99
CA ILE A 47 -0.58 12.83 8.36
C ILE A 47 -0.08 13.91 7.39
N GLY A 48 -0.32 13.76 6.09
CA GLY A 48 -0.01 14.77 5.08
C GLY A 48 -0.69 16.11 5.36
N LEU A 49 -2.00 16.10 5.67
CA LEU A 49 -2.75 17.31 6.05
C LEU A 49 -2.20 17.97 7.32
N ILE A 50 -1.80 17.18 8.31
CA ILE A 50 -1.12 17.71 9.51
C ILE A 50 0.19 18.39 9.11
N CYS A 51 0.99 17.76 8.24
CA CYS A 51 2.22 18.38 7.73
C CYS A 51 1.93 19.68 6.95
N PHE A 52 0.88 19.73 6.13
CA PHE A 52 0.47 20.95 5.43
C PHE A 52 0.10 22.05 6.41
N ASN A 53 -0.67 21.76 7.47
CA ASN A 53 -1.02 22.73 8.48
C ASN A 53 0.21 23.24 9.26
N VAL A 54 1.16 22.37 9.59
CA VAL A 54 2.40 22.78 10.27
C VAL A 54 3.26 23.67 9.37
N VAL A 55 3.45 23.27 8.10
CA VAL A 55 4.24 24.06 7.13
C VAL A 55 3.52 25.37 6.79
N GLY A 56 2.19 25.34 6.69
CA GLY A 56 1.33 26.50 6.40
C GLY A 56 1.44 27.63 7.41
N VAL A 57 1.92 27.35 8.64
CA VAL A 57 2.24 28.41 9.64
C VAL A 57 3.43 29.27 9.18
N PHE A 58 4.35 28.71 8.39
CA PHE A 58 5.59 29.37 8.01
C PHE A 58 5.61 29.87 6.57
N THR A 59 4.86 29.23 5.68
CA THR A 59 4.81 29.55 4.25
C THR A 59 3.53 29.04 3.61
N GLU A 60 3.11 29.63 2.50
CA GLU A 60 1.98 29.14 1.71
C GLU A 60 2.24 27.74 1.17
N VAL A 61 1.28 26.83 1.35
CA VAL A 61 1.35 25.46 0.83
C VAL A 61 0.87 25.46 -0.62
N THR A 62 1.82 25.65 -1.53
CA THR A 62 1.58 25.54 -2.97
C THR A 62 1.46 24.09 -3.42
N GLU A 63 0.93 23.85 -4.64
CA GLU A 63 0.88 22.51 -5.24
C GLU A 63 2.25 21.81 -5.24
N GLN A 64 3.30 22.54 -5.59
CA GLN A 64 4.68 22.03 -5.64
C GLN A 64 5.19 21.63 -4.25
N LEU A 65 4.98 22.48 -3.26
CA LEU A 65 5.38 22.21 -1.88
C LEU A 65 4.59 21.03 -1.33
N GLY A 66 3.30 20.91 -1.65
CA GLY A 66 2.46 19.77 -1.30
C GLY A 66 3.01 18.43 -1.82
N VAL A 67 3.42 18.37 -3.11
CA VAL A 67 4.09 17.18 -3.67
C VAL A 67 5.35 16.85 -2.88
N VAL A 68 6.21 17.83 -2.64
CA VAL A 68 7.49 17.61 -1.93
C VAL A 68 7.24 17.07 -0.54
N ILE A 69 6.29 17.63 0.22
CA ILE A 69 5.94 17.17 1.57
C ILE A 69 5.48 15.71 1.53
N MET A 70 4.56 15.38 0.62
CA MET A 70 3.99 14.03 0.56
C MET A 70 5.02 12.98 0.09
N ARG A 71 5.87 13.32 -0.85
CA ARG A 71 6.98 12.45 -1.29
C ARG A 71 8.02 12.25 -0.20
N PHE A 72 8.35 13.32 0.54
CA PHE A 72 9.22 13.22 1.70
C PHE A 72 8.61 12.30 2.78
N LEU A 73 7.31 12.37 2.99
CA LEU A 73 6.60 11.48 3.91
C LEU A 73 6.71 10.01 3.49
N SER A 74 6.56 9.69 2.20
CA SER A 74 6.76 8.33 1.67
C SER A 74 8.20 7.85 1.89
N CYS A 75 9.19 8.71 1.61
CA CYS A 75 10.61 8.42 1.87
C CYS A 75 10.86 8.15 3.37
N PHE A 76 10.27 8.95 4.25
CA PHE A 76 10.35 8.77 5.70
C PHE A 76 9.81 7.40 6.13
N PHE A 77 8.69 6.95 5.59
CA PHE A 77 8.14 5.63 5.90
C PHE A 77 9.00 4.48 5.36
N LEU A 78 9.60 4.61 4.18
CA LEU A 78 10.57 3.62 3.68
C LEU A 78 11.78 3.52 4.60
N PHE A 79 12.38 4.65 4.96
CA PHE A 79 13.50 4.71 5.89
C PHE A 79 13.13 4.12 7.26
N GLY A 80 11.97 4.51 7.80
CA GLY A 80 11.43 3.97 9.04
C GLY A 80 11.26 2.45 9.01
N THR A 81 10.78 1.90 7.89
CA THR A 81 10.67 0.44 7.67
C THR A 81 12.04 -0.24 7.76
N ALA A 82 13.03 0.32 7.08
CA ALA A 82 14.39 -0.22 7.11
C ALA A 82 14.99 -0.19 8.53
N VAL A 83 14.76 0.90 9.28
CA VAL A 83 15.18 1.03 10.69
C VAL A 83 14.49 -0.01 11.58
N VAL A 84 13.17 -0.21 11.43
CA VAL A 84 12.42 -1.20 12.22
C VAL A 84 12.93 -2.61 11.94
N LEU A 85 13.10 -2.98 10.68
CA LEU A 85 13.60 -4.30 10.28
C LEU A 85 15.06 -4.51 10.72
N ARG A 86 15.90 -3.47 10.64
CA ARG A 86 17.27 -3.49 11.22
C ARG A 86 17.24 -3.77 12.71
N GLN A 87 16.37 -3.09 13.48
CA GLN A 87 16.25 -3.32 14.92
C GLN A 87 15.70 -4.71 15.24
N PHE A 88 14.73 -5.19 14.46
CA PHE A 88 14.24 -6.56 14.55
C PHE A 88 15.38 -7.56 14.36
N THR A 89 16.19 -7.39 13.32
CA THR A 89 17.31 -8.26 13.00
C THR A 89 18.40 -8.19 14.05
N LYS A 90 18.73 -6.98 14.53
CA LYS A 90 19.71 -6.77 15.61
C LYS A 90 19.39 -7.57 16.88
N LYS A 91 18.10 -7.68 17.22
CA LYS A 91 17.65 -8.43 18.40
C LYS A 91 17.75 -9.96 18.25
N HIS A 92 17.75 -10.47 17.02
CA HIS A 92 17.59 -11.90 16.75
C HIS A 92 18.70 -12.51 15.91
N MET A 93 19.34 -11.72 15.03
CA MET A 93 20.42 -12.14 14.16
C MET A 93 21.33 -10.96 13.80
N GLU A 94 22.27 -10.65 14.68
CA GLU A 94 23.09 -9.43 14.60
C GLU A 94 23.93 -9.34 13.32
N SER A 95 24.41 -10.44 12.77
CA SER A 95 25.22 -10.46 11.54
C SER A 95 24.49 -9.94 10.29
N ALA A 96 23.15 -10.04 10.25
CA ALA A 96 22.35 -9.62 9.11
C ALA A 96 21.81 -8.18 9.21
N LYS A 97 21.95 -7.49 10.33
CA LYS A 97 21.25 -6.20 10.60
C LYS A 97 21.55 -5.09 9.61
N GLU A 98 22.81 -4.91 9.22
CA GLU A 98 23.19 -3.85 8.29
C GLU A 98 22.84 -4.22 6.84
N LEU A 99 22.93 -5.50 6.49
CA LEU A 99 22.49 -5.99 5.20
C LEU A 99 20.98 -5.75 4.99
N VAL A 100 20.15 -6.03 6.00
CA VAL A 100 18.70 -5.74 5.93
C VAL A 100 18.46 -4.27 5.64
N PHE A 101 19.13 -3.38 6.35
CA PHE A 101 18.97 -1.94 6.20
C PHE A 101 19.32 -1.49 4.77
N VAL A 102 20.48 -1.91 4.26
CA VAL A 102 20.93 -1.55 2.91
C VAL A 102 20.02 -2.12 1.82
N LEU A 103 19.64 -3.42 1.94
CA LEU A 103 18.82 -4.06 0.92
C LEU A 103 17.42 -3.45 0.84
N VAL A 104 16.80 -3.13 1.96
CA VAL A 104 15.46 -2.51 1.97
C VAL A 104 15.48 -1.12 1.33
N LEU A 105 16.53 -0.34 1.55
CA LEU A 105 16.61 1.03 1.04
C LEU A 105 16.99 1.11 -0.44
N PHE A 106 17.89 0.23 -0.92
CA PHE A 106 18.57 0.47 -2.19
C PHE A 106 18.42 -0.65 -3.23
N SER A 107 17.87 -1.83 -2.87
CA SER A 107 17.93 -2.98 -3.78
C SER A 107 16.70 -3.17 -4.67
N SER A 108 15.60 -2.46 -4.43
CA SER A 108 14.40 -2.52 -5.27
C SER A 108 14.07 -1.17 -5.87
N ILE A 109 14.06 -1.10 -7.19
CA ILE A 109 13.62 0.08 -7.94
C ILE A 109 12.15 0.40 -7.59
N THR A 110 11.30 -0.62 -7.42
CA THR A 110 9.91 -0.45 -7.01
C THR A 110 9.81 0.25 -5.65
N LEU A 111 10.59 -0.16 -4.64
CA LEU A 111 10.58 0.50 -3.33
C LEU A 111 11.10 1.94 -3.41
N ILE A 112 12.16 2.19 -4.17
CA ILE A 112 12.72 3.53 -4.37
C ILE A 112 11.69 4.43 -5.07
N ASN A 113 11.06 3.92 -6.12
CA ASN A 113 10.06 4.65 -6.88
C ASN A 113 8.89 5.07 -6.00
N TYR A 114 8.32 4.14 -5.25
CA TYR A 114 7.23 4.44 -4.31
C TYR A 114 7.67 5.24 -3.08
N GLY A 115 8.97 5.18 -2.72
CA GLY A 115 9.58 6.07 -1.72
C GLY A 115 9.66 7.53 -2.16
N THR A 116 9.59 7.78 -3.45
CA THR A 116 9.62 9.12 -4.05
C THR A 116 8.29 9.54 -4.69
N MET A 117 7.22 8.81 -4.42
CA MET A 117 5.86 9.09 -4.88
C MET A 117 4.91 9.37 -3.71
N LEU A 118 3.84 10.12 -3.97
CA LEU A 118 2.72 10.26 -3.06
C LEU A 118 1.85 9.00 -3.14
N HIS A 119 2.14 8.02 -2.26
CA HIS A 119 1.37 6.77 -2.22
C HIS A 119 1.37 6.15 -0.82
N PRO A 120 0.23 5.55 -0.35
CA PRO A 120 0.10 5.06 1.02
C PRO A 120 0.85 3.74 1.31
N ASP A 121 1.33 3.01 0.29
CA ASP A 121 1.89 1.67 0.44
C ASP A 121 3.05 1.60 1.44
N LEU A 122 3.98 2.55 1.40
CA LEU A 122 5.13 2.52 2.31
C LEU A 122 4.76 2.85 3.75
N ALA A 123 3.76 3.70 3.96
CA ALA A 123 3.22 3.94 5.29
C ALA A 123 2.56 2.66 5.84
N GLN A 124 1.82 1.93 5.02
CA GLN A 124 1.27 0.64 5.40
C GLN A 124 2.38 -0.34 5.82
N VAL A 125 3.42 -0.51 4.99
CA VAL A 125 4.54 -1.42 5.27
C VAL A 125 5.24 -1.07 6.57
N PHE A 126 5.44 0.22 6.84
CA PHE A 126 6.02 0.70 8.08
C PHE A 126 5.21 0.25 9.31
N PHE A 127 3.90 0.44 9.27
CA PHE A 127 3.02 0.02 10.37
C PHE A 127 2.92 -1.50 10.47
N VAL A 128 2.95 -2.23 9.36
CA VAL A 128 3.07 -3.70 9.36
C VAL A 128 4.36 -4.12 10.06
N ALA A 129 5.50 -3.54 9.69
CA ALA A 129 6.79 -3.86 10.30
C ALA A 129 6.81 -3.60 11.82
N LEU A 130 6.25 -2.46 12.26
CA LEU A 130 6.08 -2.15 13.68
C LEU A 130 5.18 -3.16 14.40
N SER A 131 4.05 -3.51 13.80
CA SER A 131 3.14 -4.51 14.37
C SER A 131 3.85 -5.84 14.57
N LEU A 132 4.53 -6.36 13.54
CA LEU A 132 5.27 -7.63 13.61
C LEU A 132 6.46 -7.57 14.58
N PHE A 133 7.12 -6.42 14.69
CA PHE A 133 8.17 -6.20 15.68
C PHE A 133 7.65 -6.40 17.12
N TYR A 134 6.49 -5.83 17.44
CA TYR A 134 5.90 -6.00 18.76
C TYR A 134 5.24 -7.37 18.96
N VAL A 135 4.82 -8.06 17.92
CA VAL A 135 4.46 -9.49 17.99
C VAL A 135 5.68 -10.32 18.40
N ALA A 136 6.84 -10.04 17.83
CA ALA A 136 8.09 -10.72 18.21
C ALA A 136 8.46 -10.46 19.68
N ASP A 137 8.31 -9.22 20.14
CA ASP A 137 8.49 -8.89 21.57
C ASP A 137 7.48 -9.65 22.45
N TYR A 138 6.21 -9.78 22.02
CA TYR A 138 5.21 -10.59 22.71
C TYR A 138 5.60 -12.07 22.78
N VAL A 139 6.05 -12.64 21.70
CA VAL A 139 6.51 -14.03 21.66
C VAL A 139 7.70 -14.25 22.61
N LYS A 140 8.58 -13.28 22.75
CA LYS A 140 9.69 -13.33 23.69
C LYS A 140 9.23 -13.15 25.14
N LEU A 141 8.48 -12.11 25.40
CA LEU A 141 7.97 -11.75 26.74
C LEU A 141 6.54 -11.21 26.59
N PRO A 142 5.51 -12.04 26.92
CA PRO A 142 4.12 -11.64 26.77
C PRO A 142 3.74 -10.52 27.75
N THR A 143 3.70 -9.29 27.27
CA THR A 143 3.35 -8.10 28.06
C THR A 143 2.12 -7.40 27.49
N LEU A 144 1.41 -6.63 28.32
CA LEU A 144 0.31 -5.76 27.84
C LEU A 144 0.80 -4.76 26.80
N LYS A 145 1.98 -4.19 27.01
CA LYS A 145 2.60 -3.24 26.08
C LYS A 145 2.73 -3.83 24.67
N SER A 146 3.20 -5.07 24.56
CA SER A 146 3.37 -5.72 23.26
C SER A 146 2.03 -6.04 22.58
N ILE A 147 0.98 -6.41 23.35
CA ILE A 147 -0.38 -6.55 22.79
C ILE A 147 -0.89 -5.21 22.28
N VAL A 148 -0.82 -4.16 23.11
CA VAL A 148 -1.31 -2.83 22.76
C VAL A 148 -0.61 -2.29 21.52
N LEU A 149 0.73 -2.30 21.50
CA LEU A 149 1.49 -1.71 20.40
C LEU A 149 1.37 -2.52 19.11
N SER A 150 1.39 -3.86 19.16
CA SER A 150 1.19 -4.64 17.94
C SER A 150 -0.20 -4.43 17.35
N SER A 151 -1.24 -4.35 18.18
CA SER A 151 -2.62 -4.12 17.74
C SER A 151 -2.86 -2.69 17.25
N LEU A 152 -2.25 -1.70 17.91
CA LEU A 152 -2.29 -0.29 17.52
C LEU A 152 -1.71 -0.11 16.11
N PHE A 153 -0.50 -0.64 15.88
CA PHE A 153 0.15 -0.52 14.59
C PHE A 153 -0.54 -1.36 13.50
N ALA A 154 -1.14 -2.50 13.84
CA ALA A 154 -2.00 -3.23 12.91
C ALA A 154 -3.24 -2.40 12.49
N GLY A 155 -3.87 -1.71 13.43
CA GLY A 155 -4.98 -0.80 13.15
C GLY A 155 -4.54 0.40 12.28
N PHE A 156 -3.35 0.94 12.51
CA PHE A 156 -2.78 1.99 11.64
C PHE A 156 -2.41 1.47 10.25
N ALA A 157 -1.92 0.23 10.12
CA ALA A 157 -1.71 -0.40 8.81
C ALA A 157 -3.02 -0.53 8.03
N PHE A 158 -4.10 -0.93 8.69
CA PHE A 158 -5.44 -0.99 8.10
C PHE A 158 -6.01 0.40 7.78
N SER A 159 -5.75 1.38 8.65
CA SER A 159 -6.12 2.78 8.44
C SER A 159 -5.35 3.45 7.30
N THR A 160 -4.25 2.86 6.85
CA THR A 160 -3.48 3.31 5.70
C THR A 160 -3.92 2.60 4.42
N LYS A 161 -4.11 1.28 4.49
CA LYS A 161 -4.59 0.46 3.38
C LYS A 161 -5.33 -0.77 3.92
N TYR A 162 -6.53 -1.03 3.41
CA TYR A 162 -7.45 -2.01 4.01
C TYR A 162 -6.93 -3.45 4.06
N VAL A 163 -5.97 -3.82 3.24
CA VAL A 163 -5.32 -5.14 3.32
C VAL A 163 -4.57 -5.36 4.64
N GLY A 164 -4.28 -4.29 5.39
CA GLY A 164 -3.73 -4.37 6.76
C GLY A 164 -4.58 -5.19 7.74
N VAL A 165 -5.87 -5.43 7.45
CA VAL A 165 -6.73 -6.33 8.23
C VAL A 165 -6.17 -7.75 8.33
N ALA A 166 -5.36 -8.18 7.37
CA ALA A 166 -4.70 -9.48 7.35
C ALA A 166 -3.69 -9.68 8.52
N LEU A 167 -3.34 -8.61 9.24
CA LEU A 167 -2.56 -8.73 10.48
C LEU A 167 -3.37 -9.32 11.65
N LEU A 168 -4.70 -9.10 11.71
CA LEU A 168 -5.50 -9.59 12.84
C LEU A 168 -5.39 -11.10 13.06
N PRO A 169 -5.57 -11.99 12.07
CA PRO A 169 -5.39 -13.42 12.27
C PRO A 169 -3.98 -13.79 12.71
N ILE A 170 -2.95 -13.04 12.27
CA ILE A 170 -1.56 -13.25 12.71
C ILE A 170 -1.42 -12.89 14.20
N LEU A 171 -1.95 -11.74 14.63
CA LEU A 171 -1.96 -11.34 16.04
C LEU A 171 -2.68 -12.38 16.90
N TRP A 172 -3.87 -12.80 16.52
CA TRP A 172 -4.65 -13.80 17.24
C TRP A 172 -3.89 -15.12 17.35
N PHE A 173 -3.29 -15.60 16.25
CA PHE A 173 -2.46 -16.80 16.27
C PHE A 173 -1.42 -16.75 17.38
N PHE A 174 -0.63 -15.68 17.48
CA PHE A 174 0.41 -15.57 18.51
C PHE A 174 -0.15 -15.39 19.92
N PHE A 175 -1.27 -14.69 20.09
CA PHE A 175 -1.89 -14.48 21.39
C PHE A 175 -2.49 -15.77 21.97
N PHE A 176 -2.92 -16.70 21.13
CA PHE A 176 -3.36 -18.03 21.57
C PHE A 176 -2.21 -18.93 22.05
N PHE A 177 -1.01 -18.75 21.51
CA PHE A 177 0.13 -19.62 21.85
C PHE A 177 0.84 -19.23 23.14
N LYS A 178 0.69 -18.02 23.64
CA LYS A 178 1.44 -17.55 24.81
C LYS A 178 0.57 -16.70 25.75
N ARG A 179 0.51 -17.12 27.03
CA ARG A 179 -0.22 -16.40 28.06
C ARG A 179 0.51 -15.13 28.50
N PRO A 180 -0.17 -13.95 28.57
CA PRO A 180 0.38 -12.73 29.14
C PRO A 180 0.70 -12.90 30.62
N GLN A 181 1.89 -12.51 31.04
CA GLN A 181 2.35 -12.69 32.43
C GLN A 181 1.55 -11.88 33.43
N PHE A 182 1.11 -10.67 33.07
CA PHE A 182 0.35 -9.77 33.93
C PHE A 182 -1.04 -10.31 34.29
N LEU A 183 -1.58 -11.24 33.49
CA LEU A 183 -2.90 -11.82 33.71
C LEU A 183 -2.88 -13.03 34.68
N LYS A 184 -1.71 -13.45 35.13
CA LYS A 184 -1.60 -14.55 36.11
C LYS A 184 -2.26 -14.21 37.46
N GLN A 185 -2.43 -12.93 37.80
CA GLN A 185 -2.94 -12.47 39.09
C GLN A 185 -4.42 -12.05 39.06
N GLN A 186 -5.02 -11.81 37.89
CA GLN A 186 -6.42 -11.41 37.83
C GLN A 186 -7.37 -12.61 37.79
N SER A 187 -8.42 -12.55 38.64
CA SER A 187 -9.45 -13.58 38.64
C SER A 187 -10.22 -13.56 37.31
N ALA A 188 -10.56 -14.73 36.82
CA ALA A 188 -11.33 -14.88 35.59
C ALA A 188 -12.71 -14.21 35.66
N LYS A 189 -13.30 -14.10 36.87
CA LYS A 189 -14.57 -13.41 37.12
C LYS A 189 -14.50 -11.94 36.74
N THR A 190 -13.42 -11.23 37.14
CA THR A 190 -13.23 -9.81 36.83
C THR A 190 -13.19 -9.57 35.32
N SER A 191 -12.48 -10.41 34.56
CA SER A 191 -12.41 -10.29 33.10
C SER A 191 -13.75 -10.55 32.42
N SER A 192 -14.50 -11.54 32.89
CA SER A 192 -15.84 -11.85 32.38
C SER A 192 -16.82 -10.71 32.64
N ILE A 193 -16.80 -10.12 33.84
CA ILE A 193 -17.60 -8.96 34.22
C ILE A 193 -17.26 -7.76 33.35
N LEU A 194 -15.95 -7.48 33.11
CA LEU A 194 -15.54 -6.40 32.23
C LEU A 194 -16.01 -6.58 30.79
N LEU A 195 -16.00 -7.81 30.25
CA LEU A 195 -16.55 -8.11 28.92
C LEU A 195 -18.07 -7.87 28.86
N ILE A 196 -18.81 -8.26 29.90
CA ILE A 196 -20.24 -8.01 29.99
C ILE A 196 -20.51 -6.49 30.05
N ILE A 197 -19.80 -5.76 30.90
CA ILE A 197 -19.94 -4.29 31.01
C ILE A 197 -19.62 -3.62 29.67
N LEU A 198 -18.51 -4.02 29.02
CA LEU A 198 -18.11 -3.48 27.72
C LEU A 198 -19.20 -3.76 26.66
N SER A 199 -19.75 -4.97 26.63
CA SER A 199 -20.82 -5.33 25.68
C SER A 199 -22.09 -4.51 25.87
N VAL A 200 -22.49 -4.30 27.13
CA VAL A 200 -23.64 -3.45 27.47
C VAL A 200 -23.37 -1.99 27.07
N PHE A 201 -22.17 -1.48 27.32
CA PHE A 201 -21.79 -0.14 26.92
C PHE A 201 -21.81 0.01 25.40
N ILE A 202 -21.24 -0.94 24.66
CA ILE A 202 -21.28 -0.95 23.18
C ILE A 202 -22.71 -1.00 22.67
N ALA A 203 -23.59 -1.84 23.28
CA ALA A 203 -24.98 -1.91 22.89
C ALA A 203 -25.74 -0.59 23.18
N PHE A 204 -25.37 0.11 24.25
CA PHE A 204 -25.98 1.39 24.63
C PHE A 204 -25.64 2.49 23.63
N ILE A 205 -24.39 2.55 23.15
CA ILE A 205 -23.95 3.53 22.14
C ILE A 205 -24.36 3.13 20.71
N ALA A 206 -24.77 1.88 20.48
CA ALA A 206 -25.21 1.37 19.17
C ALA A 206 -26.64 1.81 18.83
N LYS A 207 -26.89 3.13 18.87
CA LYS A 207 -28.18 3.75 18.48
C LYS A 207 -27.99 4.51 17.17
N PRO A 208 -28.87 4.32 16.16
CA PRO A 208 -28.76 5.03 14.88
C PRO A 208 -28.73 6.54 15.05
N GLU A 209 -29.52 7.09 15.97
CA GLU A 209 -29.62 8.51 16.26
C GLU A 209 -28.30 9.07 16.79
N PHE A 210 -27.60 8.31 17.66
CA PHE A 210 -26.29 8.68 18.17
C PHE A 210 -25.25 8.79 17.02
N TYR A 211 -25.25 7.82 16.11
CA TYR A 211 -24.35 7.86 14.95
C TYR A 211 -24.75 8.95 13.95
N ALA A 212 -26.05 9.14 13.72
CA ALA A 212 -26.52 10.20 12.82
C ALA A 212 -26.12 11.58 13.31
N SER A 213 -26.19 11.87 14.61
CA SER A 213 -25.82 13.16 15.18
C SER A 213 -24.33 13.52 14.99
N PHE A 214 -23.44 12.52 14.86
CA PHE A 214 -22.01 12.73 14.63
C PHE A 214 -21.60 12.61 13.16
N LEU A 215 -22.36 11.86 12.35
CA LEU A 215 -21.93 11.43 11.02
C LEU A 215 -22.68 12.11 9.87
N THR A 216 -23.84 12.71 10.14
CA THR A 216 -24.61 13.39 9.08
C THR A 216 -24.95 14.83 9.48
N PRO A 217 -24.77 15.81 8.56
CA PRO A 217 -25.05 17.22 8.85
C PRO A 217 -26.48 17.49 9.29
N ASN A 218 -27.44 16.70 8.80
CA ASN A 218 -28.89 16.90 9.04
C ASN A 218 -29.48 15.86 10.01
N ASN A 219 -28.64 15.09 10.72
CA ASN A 219 -29.06 13.98 11.57
C ASN A 219 -29.88 12.90 10.84
N GLU A 220 -29.72 12.78 9.52
CA GLU A 220 -30.45 11.80 8.72
C GLU A 220 -29.90 10.38 8.94
N ILE A 221 -30.80 9.43 9.20
CA ILE A 221 -30.46 8.04 9.38
C ILE A 221 -30.44 7.35 8.02
N SER A 222 -29.24 7.19 7.45
CA SER A 222 -29.04 6.47 6.20
C SER A 222 -29.10 4.94 6.38
N SER A 223 -29.36 4.20 5.30
CA SER A 223 -29.28 2.72 5.30
C SER A 223 -27.91 2.21 5.71
N SER A 224 -26.84 2.94 5.39
CA SER A 224 -25.48 2.63 5.79
C SER A 224 -25.30 2.71 7.31
N ILE A 225 -25.86 3.74 7.97
CA ILE A 225 -25.85 3.88 9.43
C ILE A 225 -26.61 2.72 10.08
N LEU A 226 -27.78 2.35 9.56
CA LEU A 226 -28.57 1.22 10.08
C LEU A 226 -27.79 -0.11 9.97
N THR A 227 -27.15 -0.35 8.83
CA THR A 227 -26.34 -1.57 8.60
C THR A 227 -25.18 -1.67 9.59
N ALA A 228 -24.48 -0.58 9.80
CA ALA A 228 -23.33 -0.59 10.70
C ALA A 228 -23.74 -0.64 12.18
N VAL A 229 -24.79 0.05 12.58
CA VAL A 229 -25.36 -0.09 13.93
C VAL A 229 -25.79 -1.54 14.17
N SER A 230 -26.34 -2.20 13.16
CA SER A 230 -26.67 -3.63 13.23
C SER A 230 -25.41 -4.48 13.43
N GLY A 231 -24.32 -4.21 12.70
CA GLY A 231 -23.02 -4.87 12.88
C GLY A 231 -22.46 -4.67 14.29
N VAL A 232 -22.48 -3.43 14.82
CA VAL A 232 -22.03 -3.11 16.18
C VAL A 232 -22.88 -3.83 17.24
N ARG A 233 -24.19 -3.92 17.03
CA ARG A 233 -25.08 -4.69 17.92
C ARG A 233 -24.75 -6.18 17.91
N VAL A 234 -24.48 -6.77 16.74
CA VAL A 234 -24.07 -8.18 16.65
C VAL A 234 -22.76 -8.40 17.43
N VAL A 235 -21.77 -7.52 17.29
CA VAL A 235 -20.52 -7.58 18.07
C VAL A 235 -20.80 -7.48 19.57
N ALA A 236 -21.66 -6.55 20.00
CA ALA A 236 -22.06 -6.42 21.40
C ALA A 236 -22.73 -7.70 21.92
N ILE A 237 -23.66 -8.31 21.16
CA ILE A 237 -24.34 -9.56 21.51
C ILE A 237 -23.32 -10.70 21.65
N VAL A 238 -22.39 -10.84 20.69
CA VAL A 238 -21.35 -11.88 20.74
C VAL A 238 -20.44 -11.69 21.96
N LEU A 239 -20.01 -10.48 22.27
CA LEU A 239 -19.21 -10.17 23.46
C LEU A 239 -19.96 -10.46 24.74
N PHE A 240 -21.28 -10.15 24.79
CA PHE A 240 -22.14 -10.42 25.95
C PHE A 240 -22.23 -11.92 26.21
N PHE A 241 -22.61 -12.71 25.20
CA PHE A 241 -22.73 -14.16 25.36
C PHE A 241 -21.37 -14.81 25.65
N PHE A 242 -20.29 -14.31 25.07
CA PHE A 242 -18.95 -14.77 25.38
C PHE A 242 -18.57 -14.45 26.83
N GLY A 243 -18.91 -13.24 27.32
CA GLY A 243 -18.73 -12.86 28.72
C GLY A 243 -19.52 -13.74 29.67
N LEU A 244 -20.80 -14.02 29.36
CA LEU A 244 -21.65 -14.96 30.12
C LEU A 244 -21.09 -16.39 30.09
N PHE A 245 -20.74 -16.89 28.91
CA PHE A 245 -20.13 -18.20 28.75
C PHE A 245 -18.88 -18.35 29.61
N THR A 246 -17.93 -17.39 29.52
CA THR A 246 -16.72 -17.41 30.33
C THR A 246 -16.98 -17.29 31.81
N PHE A 247 -18.07 -16.58 32.23
CA PHE A 247 -18.46 -16.46 33.63
C PHE A 247 -19.00 -17.77 34.20
N PHE A 248 -19.92 -18.44 33.48
CA PHE A 248 -20.55 -19.68 33.97
C PHE A 248 -19.70 -20.93 33.81
N TYR A 249 -18.89 -21.01 32.70
CA TYR A 249 -18.06 -22.17 32.42
C TYR A 249 -16.62 -22.06 32.95
N GLN A 250 -16.38 -21.15 33.88
CA GLN A 250 -15.05 -20.88 34.44
C GLN A 250 -14.34 -22.14 34.93
N LYS A 251 -15.04 -23.06 35.58
CA LYS A 251 -14.50 -24.33 36.10
C LYS A 251 -13.98 -25.28 35.01
N TYR A 252 -14.58 -25.20 33.79
CA TYR A 252 -14.11 -25.96 32.60
C TYR A 252 -13.02 -25.24 31.85
N ILE A 253 -13.06 -23.90 31.83
CA ILE A 253 -12.09 -23.05 31.13
C ILE A 253 -10.75 -23.03 31.85
N ASP A 254 -10.73 -23.25 33.18
CA ASP A 254 -9.48 -23.33 33.95
C ASP A 254 -8.59 -24.52 33.53
N ARG A 255 -9.15 -25.57 32.91
CA ARG A 255 -8.40 -26.66 32.28
C ARG A 255 -7.80 -26.26 30.91
N VAL A 256 -8.31 -25.19 30.26
CA VAL A 256 -7.89 -24.67 28.96
C VAL A 256 -7.44 -23.20 29.13
N GLU A 257 -6.61 -22.94 30.14
CA GLU A 257 -6.15 -21.59 30.52
C GLU A 257 -5.62 -20.77 29.34
N ASN A 258 -4.86 -21.41 28.44
CA ASN A 258 -4.28 -20.73 27.29
C ASN A 258 -5.34 -20.24 26.28
N LEU A 259 -6.40 -21.04 26.05
CA LEU A 259 -7.48 -20.69 25.13
C LEU A 259 -8.24 -19.44 25.61
N LYS A 260 -8.53 -19.37 26.91
CA LYS A 260 -9.20 -18.22 27.52
C LYS A 260 -8.41 -16.93 27.37
N TRP A 261 -7.14 -16.98 27.70
CA TRP A 261 -6.27 -15.80 27.63
C TRP A 261 -5.99 -15.39 26.18
N GLY A 262 -5.86 -16.37 25.30
CA GLY A 262 -5.78 -16.14 23.87
C GLY A 262 -7.03 -15.41 23.35
N ALA A 263 -8.23 -15.85 23.74
CA ALA A 263 -9.49 -15.22 23.36
C ALA A 263 -9.60 -13.78 23.89
N ILE A 264 -9.32 -13.56 25.18
CA ILE A 264 -9.35 -12.21 25.78
C ILE A 264 -8.34 -11.27 25.10
N SER A 265 -7.12 -11.74 24.89
CA SER A 265 -6.07 -10.95 24.21
C SER A 265 -6.47 -10.64 22.77
N SER A 266 -7.11 -11.58 22.06
CA SER A 266 -7.59 -11.38 20.69
C SER A 266 -8.73 -10.37 20.62
N ILE A 267 -9.68 -10.41 21.56
CA ILE A 267 -10.78 -9.44 21.66
C ILE A 267 -10.23 -8.06 22.01
N ALA A 268 -9.33 -7.95 22.99
CA ALA A 268 -8.69 -6.70 23.35
C ALA A 268 -7.87 -6.14 22.16
N SER A 269 -7.14 -7.00 21.46
CA SER A 269 -6.41 -6.66 20.24
C SER A 269 -7.35 -6.09 19.17
N THR A 270 -8.48 -6.74 18.93
CA THR A 270 -9.47 -6.26 17.94
C THR A 270 -10.05 -4.91 18.35
N GLY A 271 -10.32 -4.70 19.62
CA GLY A 271 -10.78 -3.40 20.15
C GLY A 271 -9.73 -2.29 19.93
N ILE A 272 -8.47 -2.56 20.26
CA ILE A 272 -7.37 -1.61 20.06
C ILE A 272 -7.15 -1.34 18.57
N PHE A 273 -7.19 -2.37 17.74
CA PHE A 273 -7.12 -2.26 16.28
C PHE A 273 -8.23 -1.34 15.75
N ALA A 274 -9.47 -1.54 16.17
CA ALA A 274 -10.61 -0.73 15.76
C ALA A 274 -10.47 0.74 16.23
N LEU A 275 -9.99 0.96 17.47
CA LEU A 275 -9.70 2.31 17.97
C LEU A 275 -8.59 2.99 17.16
N ALA A 276 -7.52 2.28 16.82
CA ALA A 276 -6.43 2.81 16.00
C ALA A 276 -6.91 3.14 14.58
N PHE A 277 -7.73 2.27 13.98
CA PHE A 277 -8.36 2.57 12.69
C PHE A 277 -9.23 3.82 12.78
N SER A 278 -10.06 3.93 13.82
CA SER A 278 -10.95 5.08 14.02
C SER A 278 -10.15 6.39 14.22
N ALA A 279 -9.03 6.32 14.93
CA ALA A 279 -8.16 7.47 15.13
C ALA A 279 -7.42 7.88 13.85
N GLY A 280 -7.00 6.92 13.04
CA GLY A 280 -6.26 7.16 11.80
C GLY A 280 -7.15 7.56 10.61
N SER A 281 -8.42 7.13 10.60
CA SER A 281 -9.37 7.37 9.51
C SER A 281 -10.75 7.79 10.03
N PRO A 282 -10.88 8.86 10.82
CA PRO A 282 -12.14 9.26 11.42
C PRO A 282 -13.21 9.61 10.37
N GLN A 283 -12.81 10.18 9.24
CA GLN A 283 -13.71 10.51 8.13
C GLN A 283 -14.27 9.25 7.45
N GLY A 284 -13.48 8.17 7.43
CA GLY A 284 -13.90 6.89 6.87
C GLY A 284 -15.05 6.26 7.63
N LEU A 285 -15.18 6.57 8.93
CA LEU A 285 -16.32 6.14 9.76
C LEU A 285 -17.59 6.91 9.44
N ARG A 286 -17.46 8.13 8.95
CA ARG A 286 -18.60 8.96 8.57
C ARG A 286 -19.36 8.28 7.43
N ALA A 287 -20.66 8.03 7.65
CA ALA A 287 -21.53 7.29 6.74
C ALA A 287 -20.96 5.91 6.29
N PHE A 288 -19.99 5.37 7.03
CA PHE A 288 -19.31 4.10 6.70
C PHE A 288 -18.65 4.08 5.29
N ASN A 289 -18.18 5.23 4.82
CA ASN A 289 -17.57 5.36 3.51
C ASN A 289 -16.38 4.40 3.29
N PHE A 290 -15.68 4.01 4.36
CA PHE A 290 -14.64 2.99 4.28
C PHE A 290 -15.15 1.63 3.78
N LEU A 291 -16.39 1.24 4.10
CA LEU A 291 -16.99 0.00 3.59
C LEU A 291 -17.24 0.08 2.09
N ASN A 292 -17.73 1.23 1.62
CA ASN A 292 -17.90 1.47 0.18
C ASN A 292 -16.54 1.43 -0.54
N GLY A 293 -15.51 2.05 0.05
CA GLY A 293 -14.14 1.97 -0.47
C GLY A 293 -13.61 0.54 -0.53
N ILE A 294 -13.77 -0.24 0.55
CA ILE A 294 -13.37 -1.66 0.56
C ILE A 294 -14.08 -2.46 -0.53
N VAL A 295 -15.40 -2.28 -0.68
CA VAL A 295 -16.19 -3.00 -1.70
C VAL A 295 -15.74 -2.58 -3.10
N ALA A 296 -15.57 -1.28 -3.35
CA ALA A 296 -15.10 -0.77 -4.65
C ALA A 296 -13.73 -1.37 -5.03
N VAL A 297 -12.75 -1.28 -4.12
CA VAL A 297 -11.40 -1.84 -4.34
C VAL A 297 -11.44 -3.35 -4.50
N ALA A 298 -12.22 -4.06 -3.66
CA ALA A 298 -12.33 -5.52 -3.74
C ALA A 298 -12.96 -5.99 -5.04
N SER A 299 -13.94 -5.25 -5.59
CA SER A 299 -14.57 -5.57 -6.89
C SER A 299 -13.57 -5.38 -8.03
N VAL A 300 -12.88 -4.25 -8.06
CA VAL A 300 -11.85 -3.96 -9.08
C VAL A 300 -10.75 -5.04 -9.07
N HIS A 301 -10.25 -5.44 -7.90
CA HIS A 301 -9.21 -6.46 -7.81
C HIS A 301 -9.71 -7.87 -8.14
N LYS A 302 -10.96 -8.18 -7.79
CA LYS A 302 -11.59 -9.48 -8.09
C LYS A 302 -11.85 -9.66 -9.58
N ASP A 303 -12.33 -8.62 -10.23
CA ASP A 303 -12.75 -8.68 -11.63
C ASP A 303 -11.62 -8.35 -12.62
N GLY A 304 -10.54 -7.75 -12.14
CA GLY A 304 -9.47 -7.14 -12.91
C GLY A 304 -9.69 -5.62 -13.02
N HIS A 305 -8.65 -4.85 -13.31
CA HIS A 305 -8.78 -3.39 -13.43
C HIS A 305 -9.48 -3.00 -14.76
N TRP A 306 -8.75 -3.07 -15.86
CA TRP A 306 -9.27 -2.88 -17.22
C TRP A 306 -9.20 -4.19 -18.00
N PHE A 307 -8.16 -4.97 -17.71
CA PHE A 307 -7.87 -6.26 -18.26
C PHE A 307 -7.72 -7.28 -17.14
N ARG A 308 -8.09 -8.52 -17.42
CA ARG A 308 -7.94 -9.64 -16.52
C ARG A 308 -6.72 -10.45 -16.92
N ASP A 309 -5.79 -10.62 -15.99
CA ASP A 309 -4.67 -11.53 -16.17
C ASP A 309 -5.13 -12.99 -15.96
N GLU A 310 -4.83 -13.85 -16.93
CA GLU A 310 -5.18 -15.28 -16.85
C GLU A 310 -4.08 -16.13 -16.18
N THR A 311 -2.90 -15.57 -15.96
CA THR A 311 -1.70 -16.31 -15.55
C THR A 311 -1.65 -16.72 -14.07
N GLY A 312 -2.52 -16.17 -13.22
CA GLY A 312 -2.60 -16.56 -11.79
C GLY A 312 -1.25 -16.51 -11.08
N LEU A 313 -0.87 -17.61 -10.41
CA LEU A 313 0.39 -17.70 -9.65
C LEU A 313 1.64 -17.45 -10.52
N LEU A 314 1.63 -17.92 -11.76
CA LEU A 314 2.78 -17.76 -12.66
C LEU A 314 3.03 -16.30 -13.01
N GLY A 315 1.98 -15.50 -13.24
CA GLY A 315 2.11 -14.06 -13.46
C GLY A 315 2.73 -13.33 -12.25
N TRP A 316 2.35 -13.72 -11.03
CA TRP A 316 2.98 -13.16 -9.83
C TRP A 316 4.46 -13.55 -9.68
N LEU A 317 4.84 -14.79 -10.05
CA LEU A 317 6.24 -15.22 -10.05
C LEU A 317 7.06 -14.48 -11.11
N GLU A 318 6.48 -14.20 -12.27
CA GLU A 318 7.10 -13.39 -13.31
C GLU A 318 7.33 -11.95 -12.80
N ILE A 319 6.32 -11.30 -12.23
CA ILE A 319 6.45 -9.94 -11.67
C ILE A 319 7.51 -9.87 -10.58
N ILE A 320 7.51 -10.80 -9.62
CA ILE A 320 8.46 -10.75 -8.50
C ILE A 320 9.91 -10.97 -8.96
N SER A 321 10.11 -11.71 -10.05
CA SER A 321 11.43 -11.97 -10.62
C SER A 321 11.99 -10.82 -11.47
N GLN A 322 11.17 -9.80 -11.79
CA GLN A 322 11.60 -8.65 -12.57
C GLN A 322 12.74 -7.89 -11.88
N PRO A 323 13.71 -7.36 -12.65
CA PRO A 323 14.86 -6.63 -12.10
C PRO A 323 14.50 -5.43 -11.24
N GLN A 324 13.36 -4.79 -11.51
CA GLN A 324 12.87 -3.65 -10.74
C GLN A 324 12.21 -4.03 -9.40
N VAL A 325 11.79 -5.30 -9.21
CA VAL A 325 11.08 -5.77 -8.03
C VAL A 325 12.04 -6.43 -7.05
N LEU A 326 12.37 -7.71 -7.24
CA LEU A 326 13.22 -8.45 -6.31
C LEU A 326 14.49 -9.01 -6.96
N THR A 327 14.52 -9.22 -8.26
CA THR A 327 15.53 -9.96 -9.03
C THR A 327 15.66 -11.44 -8.64
N LEU A 328 16.15 -12.26 -9.55
CA LEU A 328 16.36 -13.70 -9.28
C LEU A 328 17.33 -13.96 -8.13
N ILE A 329 18.43 -13.18 -8.05
CA ILE A 329 19.46 -13.36 -7.01
C ILE A 329 18.86 -13.15 -5.61
N TRP A 330 18.13 -12.03 -5.42
CA TRP A 330 17.52 -11.75 -4.12
C TRP A 330 16.39 -12.73 -3.78
N SER A 331 15.65 -13.20 -4.79
CA SER A 331 14.63 -14.25 -4.63
C SER A 331 15.22 -15.56 -4.14
N PHE A 332 16.33 -16.01 -4.74
CA PHE A 332 17.04 -17.21 -4.29
C PHE A 332 17.61 -17.06 -2.87
N LEU A 333 18.21 -15.91 -2.56
CA LEU A 333 18.75 -15.66 -1.22
C LEU A 333 17.63 -15.58 -0.16
N ALA A 334 16.48 -15.00 -0.51
CA ALA A 334 15.32 -14.95 0.38
C ALA A 334 14.78 -16.37 0.65
N LEU A 335 14.59 -17.17 -0.40
CA LEU A 335 14.16 -18.57 -0.27
C LEU A 335 15.16 -19.38 0.56
N PHE A 336 16.47 -19.25 0.30
CA PHE A 336 17.51 -19.91 1.08
C PHE A 336 17.45 -19.50 2.55
N GLY A 337 17.31 -18.20 2.86
CA GLY A 337 17.15 -17.69 4.23
C GLY A 337 15.95 -18.30 4.94
N VAL A 338 14.79 -18.35 4.26
CA VAL A 338 13.57 -19.00 4.78
C VAL A 338 13.80 -20.49 5.05
N LEU A 339 14.35 -21.22 4.10
CA LEU A 339 14.57 -22.67 4.24
C LEU A 339 15.52 -23.00 5.40
N VAL A 340 16.58 -22.19 5.57
CA VAL A 340 17.51 -22.39 6.70
C VAL A 340 16.82 -22.10 8.03
N ILE A 341 16.01 -21.05 8.13
CA ILE A 341 15.25 -20.74 9.37
C ILE A 341 14.29 -21.90 9.69
N LEU A 342 13.53 -22.39 8.71
CA LEU A 342 12.61 -23.50 8.90
C LEU A 342 13.35 -24.80 9.30
N TYR A 343 14.47 -25.10 8.65
CA TYR A 343 15.32 -26.23 9.03
C TYR A 343 15.82 -26.12 10.46
N GLN A 344 16.30 -24.95 10.86
CA GLN A 344 16.76 -24.68 12.23
C GLN A 344 15.62 -24.75 13.24
N LEU A 345 14.41 -24.33 12.88
CA LEU A 345 13.23 -24.44 13.74
C LEU A 345 12.91 -25.90 14.11
N ILE A 346 13.16 -26.82 13.17
CA ILE A 346 12.91 -28.24 13.39
C ILE A 346 14.02 -28.88 14.23
N ARG A 347 15.29 -28.51 14.00
CA ARG A 347 16.45 -29.23 14.54
C ARG A 347 17.18 -28.55 15.70
N SER A 348 16.98 -27.25 15.92
CA SER A 348 17.78 -26.48 16.88
C SER A 348 17.15 -26.42 18.27
N ASP A 349 17.99 -26.43 19.31
CA ASP A 349 17.58 -26.10 20.68
C ASP A 349 17.18 -24.62 20.84
N LYS A 350 17.56 -23.77 19.89
CA LYS A 350 17.18 -22.33 19.83
C LYS A 350 15.83 -22.10 19.17
N ARG A 351 14.86 -23.01 19.33
CA ARG A 351 13.53 -22.96 18.68
C ARG A 351 12.82 -21.65 18.87
N GLN A 352 12.94 -21.00 20.03
CA GLN A 352 12.25 -19.74 20.29
C GLN A 352 12.74 -18.59 19.39
N ILE A 353 14.06 -18.46 19.16
CA ILE A 353 14.63 -17.41 18.29
C ILE A 353 14.21 -17.69 16.84
N ASN A 354 14.30 -18.94 16.39
CA ASN A 354 13.93 -19.31 15.04
C ASN A 354 12.43 -19.12 14.79
N PHE A 355 11.57 -19.37 15.79
CA PHE A 355 10.14 -19.12 15.71
C PHE A 355 9.81 -17.64 15.57
N ILE A 356 10.53 -16.74 16.22
CA ILE A 356 10.39 -15.29 16.06
C ILE A 356 10.74 -14.86 14.63
N LEU A 357 11.78 -15.44 14.03
CA LEU A 357 12.18 -15.15 12.66
C LEU A 357 11.14 -15.63 11.61
N VAL A 358 10.21 -16.51 11.98
CA VAL A 358 9.09 -16.94 11.11
C VAL A 358 7.94 -15.90 11.08
N ILE A 359 7.87 -14.97 12.03
CA ILE A 359 6.77 -14.00 12.12
C ILE A 359 6.56 -13.21 10.81
N PRO A 360 7.61 -12.59 10.21
CA PRO A 360 7.45 -11.91 8.93
C PRO A 360 7.05 -12.85 7.77
N LEU A 361 7.43 -14.13 7.84
CA LEU A 361 7.02 -15.13 6.83
C LEU A 361 5.51 -15.36 6.85
N LEU A 362 4.89 -15.37 8.02
CA LEU A 362 3.42 -15.50 8.10
C LEU A 362 2.72 -14.33 7.43
N TRP A 363 3.24 -13.11 7.54
CA TRP A 363 2.71 -11.96 6.81
C TRP A 363 2.85 -12.17 5.30
N ILE A 364 4.04 -12.57 4.81
CA ILE A 364 4.25 -12.87 3.39
C ILE A 364 3.25 -13.92 2.91
N LEU A 365 3.08 -15.02 3.64
CA LEU A 365 2.18 -16.11 3.25
C LEU A 365 0.72 -15.69 3.21
N VAL A 366 0.23 -15.00 4.24
CA VAL A 366 -1.16 -14.50 4.29
C VAL A 366 -1.40 -13.50 3.18
N PHE A 367 -0.47 -12.59 2.96
CA PHE A 367 -0.58 -11.59 1.91
C PHE A 367 -0.54 -12.22 0.50
N CYS A 368 0.40 -13.13 0.25
CA CYS A 368 0.48 -13.87 -1.02
C CYS A 368 -0.79 -14.69 -1.27
N PHE A 369 -1.36 -15.31 -0.23
CA PHE A 369 -2.63 -16.02 -0.36
C PHE A 369 -3.73 -15.07 -0.86
N VAL A 370 -3.85 -13.87 -0.27
CA VAL A 370 -4.85 -12.88 -0.70
C VAL A 370 -4.59 -12.45 -2.15
N ILE A 371 -3.35 -12.08 -2.50
CA ILE A 371 -3.01 -11.62 -3.85
C ILE A 371 -3.29 -12.69 -4.89
N VAL A 372 -2.74 -13.90 -4.72
CA VAL A 372 -2.82 -14.97 -5.72
C VAL A 372 -4.26 -15.39 -5.98
N PHE A 373 -5.10 -15.45 -4.94
CA PHE A 373 -6.47 -15.95 -5.09
C PHE A 373 -7.53 -14.87 -5.32
N ARG A 374 -7.19 -13.59 -5.10
CA ARG A 374 -8.20 -12.51 -5.15
C ARG A 374 -7.88 -11.38 -6.12
N VAL A 375 -6.61 -11.20 -6.49
CA VAL A 375 -6.20 -10.10 -7.36
C VAL A 375 -5.88 -10.63 -8.75
N LYS A 376 -6.60 -10.13 -9.75
CA LYS A 376 -6.49 -10.57 -11.15
C LYS A 376 -5.70 -9.61 -12.04
N SER A 377 -5.22 -8.51 -11.48
CA SER A 377 -4.33 -7.57 -12.17
C SER A 377 -2.93 -7.66 -11.55
N HIS A 378 -1.92 -7.95 -12.36
CA HIS A 378 -0.56 -8.18 -11.89
C HIS A 378 0.27 -6.89 -12.01
N PHE A 379 0.27 -6.09 -10.95
CA PHE A 379 1.10 -4.88 -10.88
C PHE A 379 2.20 -5.02 -9.82
N ALA A 380 3.41 -4.58 -10.15
CA ALA A 380 4.58 -4.67 -9.26
C ALA A 380 4.35 -4.01 -7.89
N HIS A 381 3.58 -2.92 -7.83
CA HIS A 381 3.33 -2.20 -6.59
C HIS A 381 2.46 -2.98 -5.59
N PHE A 382 1.65 -3.94 -6.06
CA PHE A 382 0.92 -4.80 -5.13
C PHE A 382 1.83 -5.70 -4.28
N LEU A 383 3.09 -5.86 -4.68
CA LEU A 383 4.08 -6.61 -3.91
C LEU A 383 4.80 -5.76 -2.85
N ILE A 384 4.67 -4.43 -2.87
CA ILE A 384 5.32 -3.53 -1.91
C ILE A 384 5.12 -3.96 -0.46
N PRO A 385 3.91 -4.40 -0.01
CA PRO A 385 3.69 -4.81 1.36
C PRO A 385 4.54 -5.99 1.82
N ILE A 386 5.12 -6.77 0.91
CA ILE A 386 5.97 -7.92 1.25
C ILE A 386 7.44 -7.75 0.86
N LEU A 387 7.77 -6.86 -0.07
CA LEU A 387 9.15 -6.71 -0.57
C LEU A 387 10.20 -6.45 0.52
N PRO A 388 10.00 -5.55 1.52
CA PRO A 388 10.98 -5.35 2.58
C PRO A 388 11.23 -6.62 3.41
N PHE A 389 10.21 -7.46 3.57
CA PHE A 389 10.35 -8.74 4.28
C PHE A 389 11.05 -9.80 3.42
N CYS A 390 10.90 -9.77 2.10
CA CYS A 390 11.69 -10.59 1.19
C CYS A 390 13.18 -10.22 1.28
N PHE A 391 13.51 -8.92 1.30
CA PHE A 391 14.88 -8.46 1.50
C PHE A 391 15.41 -8.77 2.91
N PHE A 392 14.56 -8.78 3.92
CA PHE A 392 14.91 -9.27 5.25
C PHE A 392 15.41 -10.71 5.19
N TYR A 393 14.70 -11.62 4.51
CA TYR A 393 15.15 -13.00 4.37
C TYR A 393 16.35 -13.15 3.43
N ALA A 394 16.46 -12.34 2.39
CA ALA A 394 17.65 -12.33 1.52
C ALA A 394 18.91 -11.92 2.29
N ALA A 395 18.81 -10.92 3.16
CA ALA A 395 19.90 -10.49 4.03
C ALA A 395 20.32 -11.59 5.01
N ILE A 396 19.35 -12.31 5.59
CA ILE A 396 19.62 -13.45 6.46
C ILE A 396 20.34 -14.55 5.68
N GLY A 397 19.86 -14.91 4.49
CA GLY A 397 20.47 -15.90 3.62
C GLY A 397 21.92 -15.53 3.27
N LEU A 398 22.15 -14.29 2.89
CA LEU A 398 23.49 -13.78 2.58
C LEU A 398 24.41 -13.80 3.80
N ALA A 399 23.93 -13.34 4.97
CA ALA A 399 24.71 -13.33 6.20
C ALA A 399 25.14 -14.77 6.60
N LEU A 400 24.24 -15.75 6.47
CA LEU A 400 24.56 -17.16 6.74
C LEU A 400 25.62 -17.72 5.79
N ILE A 401 25.60 -17.34 4.52
CA ILE A 401 26.64 -17.72 3.55
C ILE A 401 27.98 -17.09 3.96
N ILE A 402 28.00 -15.79 4.28
CA ILE A 402 29.19 -15.06 4.71
C ILE A 402 29.78 -15.71 5.97
N ASP A 403 28.95 -15.97 6.98
CA ASP A 403 29.38 -16.58 8.24
C ASP A 403 30.00 -17.98 7.98
N LYS A 404 29.42 -18.76 7.06
CA LYS A 404 29.97 -20.08 6.69
C LYS A 404 31.30 -19.96 5.94
N ILE A 405 31.39 -19.05 4.98
CA ILE A 405 32.64 -18.79 4.25
C ILE A 405 33.75 -18.33 5.21
N ASN A 406 33.44 -17.39 6.09
CA ASN A 406 34.36 -16.90 7.11
C ASN A 406 34.87 -18.01 8.02
N ASN A 407 34.00 -18.92 8.42
CA ASN A 407 34.37 -20.02 9.30
C ASN A 407 35.23 -21.12 8.61
N ILE A 408 35.03 -21.32 7.31
CA ILE A 408 35.74 -22.39 6.56
C ILE A 408 37.07 -21.87 5.97
N TRP A 409 37.06 -20.68 5.36
CA TRP A 409 38.14 -20.22 4.50
C TRP A 409 38.97 -19.06 5.09
N LEU A 410 38.34 -18.14 5.83
CA LEU A 410 38.97 -16.87 6.21
C LEU A 410 39.48 -16.85 7.65
N LYS A 411 39.07 -17.80 8.50
CA LYS A 411 39.51 -17.88 9.89
C LYS A 411 41.04 -17.97 10.03
N GLN A 412 41.69 -18.43 9.00
CA GLN A 412 43.13 -18.62 8.94
C GLN A 412 43.89 -17.38 8.41
N TYR A 413 43.24 -16.50 7.66
CA TYR A 413 43.91 -15.42 6.91
C TYR A 413 43.37 -14.01 7.19
N TRP A 414 42.09 -13.86 7.58
CA TRP A 414 41.47 -12.56 7.75
C TRP A 414 40.58 -12.48 8.99
N ASN A 415 40.57 -11.28 9.60
CA ASN A 415 39.65 -10.98 10.68
C ASN A 415 38.20 -10.94 10.11
N THR A 416 37.30 -11.73 10.69
CA THR A 416 35.91 -11.88 10.26
C THR A 416 35.13 -10.55 10.16
N ARG A 417 35.57 -9.51 10.89
CA ARG A 417 34.99 -8.17 10.80
C ARG A 417 35.25 -7.50 9.44
N TYR A 418 36.44 -7.67 8.87
CA TYR A 418 36.77 -7.05 7.58
C TYR A 418 36.07 -7.70 6.40
N SER A 419 35.86 -9.02 6.42
CA SER A 419 35.13 -9.70 5.36
C SER A 419 33.64 -9.31 5.33
N SER A 420 33.00 -9.24 6.49
CA SER A 420 31.59 -8.78 6.58
C SER A 420 31.45 -7.32 6.16
N ALA A 421 32.36 -6.44 6.56
CA ALA A 421 32.37 -5.04 6.14
C ALA A 421 32.63 -4.89 4.64
N PHE A 422 33.50 -5.71 4.05
CA PHE A 422 33.75 -5.71 2.62
C PHE A 422 32.51 -6.13 1.80
N VAL A 423 31.83 -7.22 2.20
CA VAL A 423 30.60 -7.65 1.54
C VAL A 423 29.50 -6.60 1.68
N LEU A 424 29.35 -5.98 2.85
CA LEU A 424 28.41 -4.88 3.05
C LEU A 424 28.70 -3.70 2.14
N LEU A 425 29.99 -3.33 1.99
CA LEU A 425 30.42 -2.28 1.09
C LEU A 425 30.09 -2.61 -0.37
N VAL A 426 30.38 -3.83 -0.82
CA VAL A 426 30.05 -4.30 -2.19
C VAL A 426 28.55 -4.23 -2.44
N VAL A 427 27.73 -4.74 -1.50
CA VAL A 427 26.28 -4.69 -1.61
C VAL A 427 25.79 -3.25 -1.63
N LEU A 428 26.32 -2.38 -0.77
CA LEU A 428 25.97 -0.97 -0.71
C LEU A 428 26.29 -0.27 -2.04
N VAL A 429 27.54 -0.42 -2.53
CA VAL A 429 27.97 0.21 -3.79
C VAL A 429 27.11 -0.26 -4.95
N PHE A 430 26.90 -1.57 -5.09
CA PHE A 430 26.12 -2.12 -6.18
C PHE A 430 24.64 -1.69 -6.13
N SER A 431 24.01 -1.73 -4.94
CA SER A 431 22.62 -1.32 -4.77
C SER A 431 22.45 0.18 -4.95
N SER A 432 23.38 1.00 -4.40
CA SER A 432 23.34 2.46 -4.58
C SER A 432 23.60 2.87 -6.01
N TRP A 433 24.52 2.19 -6.72
CA TRP A 433 24.75 2.42 -8.14
C TRP A 433 23.48 2.26 -8.96
N LYS A 434 22.77 1.14 -8.79
CA LYS A 434 21.48 0.91 -9.47
C LYS A 434 20.44 1.98 -9.15
N ALA A 435 20.37 2.41 -7.90
CA ALA A 435 19.44 3.45 -7.47
C ALA A 435 19.76 4.81 -8.13
N VAL A 436 21.03 5.18 -8.18
CA VAL A 436 21.51 6.43 -8.82
C VAL A 436 21.29 6.36 -10.32
N ASP A 437 21.66 5.26 -10.97
CA ASP A 437 21.50 5.04 -12.41
C ASP A 437 20.02 5.19 -12.81
N TYR A 438 19.14 4.47 -12.14
CA TYR A 438 17.71 4.59 -12.35
C TYR A 438 17.18 6.02 -12.13
N SER A 439 17.65 6.70 -11.07
CA SER A 439 17.21 8.07 -10.78
C SER A 439 17.69 9.06 -11.84
N SER A 440 18.92 8.89 -12.33
CA SER A 440 19.46 9.73 -13.40
C SER A 440 18.77 9.50 -14.74
N GLU A 441 18.50 8.25 -15.10
CA GLU A 441 17.72 7.91 -16.30
C GLU A 441 16.34 8.56 -16.25
N ARG A 442 15.64 8.48 -15.11
CA ARG A 442 14.32 9.11 -14.96
C ARG A 442 14.33 10.63 -15.09
N VAL A 443 15.37 11.31 -14.62
CA VAL A 443 15.49 12.77 -14.82
C VAL A 443 15.63 13.09 -16.31
N VAL A 444 16.49 12.36 -17.01
CA VAL A 444 16.69 12.53 -18.46
C VAL A 444 15.42 12.18 -19.25
N GLU A 445 14.75 11.08 -18.90
CA GLU A 445 13.48 10.70 -19.51
C GLU A 445 12.41 11.78 -19.29
N PHE A 446 12.34 12.34 -18.09
CA PHE A 446 11.39 13.39 -17.77
C PHE A 446 11.63 14.66 -18.61
N GLU A 447 12.88 15.14 -18.68
CA GLU A 447 13.22 16.35 -19.44
C GLU A 447 13.01 16.20 -20.95
N ASN A 448 13.16 14.99 -21.47
CA ASN A 448 12.99 14.66 -22.89
C ASN A 448 11.63 14.00 -23.20
N SER A 449 10.75 13.89 -22.22
CA SER A 449 9.51 13.12 -22.38
C SER A 449 8.64 13.68 -23.51
N PRO A 450 8.03 12.78 -24.32
CA PRO A 450 7.05 13.14 -25.33
C PRO A 450 5.89 13.94 -24.74
N GLU A 451 5.49 13.62 -23.50
CA GLU A 451 4.42 14.28 -22.76
C GLU A 451 4.75 15.76 -22.49
N LEU A 452 5.97 16.05 -22.02
CA LEU A 452 6.42 17.42 -21.80
C LEU A 452 6.48 18.21 -23.11
N LYS A 453 7.06 17.60 -24.16
CA LYS A 453 7.16 18.23 -25.49
C LYS A 453 5.78 18.53 -26.06
N ALA A 454 4.81 17.61 -25.95
CA ALA A 454 3.43 17.82 -26.36
C ALA A 454 2.78 18.97 -25.60
N GLY A 455 2.97 19.04 -24.28
CA GLY A 455 2.44 20.14 -23.47
C GLY A 455 3.04 21.50 -23.81
N ILE A 456 4.36 21.57 -24.09
CA ILE A 456 5.02 22.80 -24.56
C ILE A 456 4.42 23.22 -25.92
N TRP A 457 4.27 22.28 -26.85
CA TRP A 457 3.67 22.55 -28.14
C TRP A 457 2.24 23.12 -28.02
N LEU A 458 1.40 22.53 -27.15
CA LEU A 458 0.05 23.04 -26.87
C LEU A 458 0.09 24.50 -26.40
N LYS A 459 1.02 24.83 -25.51
CA LYS A 459 1.17 26.18 -24.96
C LYS A 459 1.61 27.20 -26.02
N GLU A 460 2.45 26.80 -26.97
CA GLU A 460 3.05 27.68 -27.97
C GLU A 460 2.17 27.84 -29.21
N ASN A 461 1.39 26.83 -29.58
CA ASN A 461 0.65 26.81 -30.85
C ASN A 461 -0.84 27.06 -30.69
N ILE A 462 -1.42 26.93 -29.48
CA ILE A 462 -2.83 27.16 -29.26
C ILE A 462 -3.04 28.50 -28.57
N THR A 463 -3.59 29.46 -29.32
CA THR A 463 -3.85 30.83 -28.88
C THR A 463 -5.33 31.11 -28.61
N GLU A 464 -6.23 30.27 -29.09
CA GLU A 464 -7.68 30.39 -28.95
C GLU A 464 -8.22 29.40 -27.90
N LYS A 465 -9.45 29.64 -27.43
CA LYS A 465 -10.13 28.70 -26.55
C LYS A 465 -10.49 27.43 -27.31
N VAL A 466 -9.96 26.31 -26.86
CA VAL A 466 -10.18 25.00 -27.45
C VAL A 466 -10.58 23.97 -26.41
N PHE A 467 -11.29 22.93 -26.84
CA PHE A 467 -11.61 21.77 -26.03
C PHE A 467 -10.79 20.55 -26.50
N ILE A 468 -10.11 19.89 -25.56
CA ILE A 468 -9.21 18.77 -25.80
C ILE A 468 -9.77 17.52 -25.14
N SER A 469 -9.96 16.45 -25.90
CA SER A 469 -10.16 15.10 -25.33
C SER A 469 -8.86 14.32 -25.47
N SER A 470 -8.35 13.81 -24.36
CA SER A 470 -7.04 13.16 -24.32
C SER A 470 -7.06 11.81 -23.60
N ASP A 471 -6.16 10.95 -23.98
CA ASP A 471 -5.81 9.79 -23.19
C ASP A 471 -5.25 10.21 -21.82
N LYS A 472 -5.42 9.36 -20.79
CA LYS A 472 -4.67 9.45 -19.53
C LYS A 472 -3.16 9.40 -19.81
N TYR A 473 -2.36 9.83 -18.84
CA TYR A 473 -0.91 10.01 -18.96
C TYR A 473 -0.49 11.10 -19.96
N THR A 474 -1.35 12.06 -20.23
CA THR A 474 -1.07 13.19 -21.11
C THR A 474 -0.94 14.47 -20.29
N TYR A 475 0.15 15.23 -20.52
CA TYR A 475 0.32 16.54 -19.90
C TYR A 475 -0.37 17.63 -20.71
N ILE A 476 -1.35 18.29 -20.09
CA ILE A 476 -2.00 19.50 -20.63
C ILE A 476 -1.68 20.66 -19.68
N PRO A 477 -0.92 21.67 -20.13
CA PRO A 477 -0.45 22.75 -19.28
C PRO A 477 -1.58 23.62 -18.75
N LYS A 478 -1.36 24.29 -17.60
CA LYS A 478 -2.30 25.23 -17.01
C LYS A 478 -2.41 26.47 -17.89
N ASN A 479 -3.50 26.56 -18.62
CA ASN A 479 -3.80 27.67 -19.51
C ASN A 479 -5.33 27.83 -19.57
N GLU A 480 -5.85 29.05 -19.42
CA GLU A 480 -7.28 29.35 -19.47
C GLU A 480 -7.91 29.07 -20.84
N GLN A 481 -7.08 28.98 -21.87
CA GLN A 481 -7.51 28.66 -23.23
C GLN A 481 -7.71 27.16 -23.46
N LEU A 482 -7.08 26.30 -22.64
CA LEU A 482 -7.13 24.86 -22.80
C LEU A 482 -8.16 24.23 -21.85
N MET A 483 -9.36 23.96 -22.34
CA MET A 483 -10.33 23.11 -21.66
C MET A 483 -10.09 21.67 -22.06
N PHE A 484 -10.10 20.72 -21.08
CA PHE A 484 -9.78 19.33 -21.41
C PHE A 484 -10.52 18.32 -20.54
N ARG A 485 -10.57 17.06 -21.05
CA ARG A 485 -10.93 15.85 -20.31
C ARG A 485 -9.98 14.72 -20.63
N HIS A 486 -9.59 13.98 -19.59
CA HIS A 486 -8.79 12.77 -19.72
C HIS A 486 -9.66 11.52 -19.69
N TYR A 487 -9.33 10.53 -20.53
CA TYR A 487 -10.05 9.29 -20.68
C TYR A 487 -9.12 8.09 -20.63
N TRP A 488 -9.60 6.99 -20.08
CA TRP A 488 -8.94 5.68 -20.16
C TRP A 488 -9.23 5.02 -21.54
N GLY A 489 -8.76 5.66 -22.57
CA GLY A 489 -9.00 5.31 -23.97
C GLY A 489 -10.15 6.10 -24.59
N LEU A 490 -9.85 6.73 -25.70
CA LEU A 490 -10.82 7.48 -26.52
C LEU A 490 -11.77 6.52 -27.24
N SER A 491 -12.96 6.98 -27.55
CA SER A 491 -13.99 6.26 -28.31
C SER A 491 -14.77 7.22 -29.22
N ASP A 492 -15.47 6.68 -30.22
CA ASP A 492 -16.33 7.46 -31.10
C ASP A 492 -17.44 8.19 -30.33
N ASP A 493 -17.95 7.57 -29.25
CA ASP A 493 -18.94 8.20 -28.38
C ASP A 493 -18.40 9.44 -27.67
N ILE A 494 -17.13 9.39 -27.17
CA ILE A 494 -16.46 10.54 -26.58
C ILE A 494 -16.31 11.65 -27.62
N ILE A 495 -15.86 11.32 -28.82
CA ILE A 495 -15.68 12.28 -29.90
C ILE A 495 -17.01 12.93 -30.27
N ARG A 496 -18.10 12.16 -30.38
CA ARG A 496 -19.43 12.69 -30.68
C ARG A 496 -20.00 13.59 -29.60
N ASN A 497 -19.80 13.23 -28.35
CA ASN A 497 -20.36 13.95 -27.21
C ASN A 497 -19.55 15.20 -26.86
N ASP A 498 -18.25 15.11 -26.83
CA ASP A 498 -17.36 16.20 -26.47
C ASP A 498 -17.10 17.17 -27.64
N LYS A 499 -17.14 16.68 -28.87
CA LYS A 499 -16.80 17.42 -30.11
C LYS A 499 -15.49 18.20 -29.95
N PRO A 500 -14.39 17.54 -29.54
CA PRO A 500 -13.16 18.23 -29.23
C PRO A 500 -12.52 18.88 -30.47
N ASP A 501 -11.85 20.01 -30.25
CA ASP A 501 -11.05 20.67 -31.29
C ASP A 501 -9.74 19.89 -31.52
N TYR A 502 -9.23 19.26 -30.43
CA TYR A 502 -8.03 18.42 -30.49
C TYR A 502 -8.24 17.08 -29.77
N LEU A 503 -7.67 16.03 -30.37
CA LEU A 503 -7.50 14.73 -29.74
C LEU A 503 -6.02 14.53 -29.40
N ILE A 504 -5.72 14.02 -28.21
CA ILE A 504 -4.35 13.65 -27.85
C ILE A 504 -4.34 12.20 -27.43
N ILE A 505 -3.57 11.39 -28.16
CA ILE A 505 -3.37 10.00 -27.82
C ILE A 505 -1.99 9.78 -27.19
N ASN A 506 -1.93 8.91 -26.17
CA ASN A 506 -0.70 8.53 -25.50
C ASN A 506 -0.48 7.02 -25.60
N TYR A 507 0.75 6.62 -25.94
CA TYR A 507 1.13 5.22 -26.09
C TYR A 507 0.81 4.38 -24.85
N HIS A 508 1.02 4.92 -23.64
CA HIS A 508 0.71 4.21 -22.40
C HIS A 508 -0.76 3.78 -22.27
N THR A 509 -1.67 4.51 -22.91
CA THR A 509 -3.10 4.17 -22.92
C THR A 509 -3.47 3.38 -24.16
N HIS A 510 -3.19 3.92 -25.37
CA HIS A 510 -3.69 3.32 -26.60
C HIS A 510 -3.07 1.98 -26.96
N GLN A 511 -1.82 1.68 -26.52
CA GLN A 511 -1.21 0.37 -26.72
C GLN A 511 -2.08 -0.80 -26.22
N TRP A 512 -2.88 -0.57 -25.19
CA TRP A 512 -3.77 -1.59 -24.62
C TRP A 512 -4.86 -2.02 -25.61
N PHE A 513 -5.20 -1.17 -26.56
CA PHE A 513 -6.26 -1.41 -27.53
C PHE A 513 -5.74 -1.82 -28.92
N LEU A 514 -4.42 -1.85 -29.11
CA LEU A 514 -3.83 -2.24 -30.40
C LEU A 514 -3.66 -3.76 -30.54
N ASN A 515 -3.57 -4.48 -29.44
CA ASN A 515 -3.38 -5.93 -29.48
C ASN A 515 -4.73 -6.67 -29.46
N VAL A 516 -5.09 -7.29 -30.60
CA VAL A 516 -6.36 -8.03 -30.74
C VAL A 516 -6.48 -9.22 -29.78
N SER A 517 -5.38 -9.79 -29.28
CA SER A 517 -5.41 -10.87 -28.29
C SER A 517 -6.07 -10.42 -26.98
N ASP A 518 -5.98 -9.15 -26.63
CA ASP A 518 -6.49 -8.59 -25.39
C ASP A 518 -8.02 -8.41 -25.36
N VAL A 519 -8.68 -8.59 -26.51
CA VAL A 519 -10.16 -8.61 -26.61
C VAL A 519 -10.79 -9.56 -25.60
N LYS A 520 -10.16 -10.74 -25.38
CA LYS A 520 -10.71 -11.78 -24.49
C LYS A 520 -10.61 -11.40 -23.01
N THR A 521 -9.65 -10.55 -22.67
CA THR A 521 -9.34 -10.17 -21.30
C THR A 521 -9.93 -8.82 -20.90
N TYR A 522 -10.46 -8.05 -21.90
CA TYR A 522 -11.01 -6.72 -21.65
C TYR A 522 -12.38 -6.77 -20.96
N LEU A 523 -12.51 -6.10 -19.82
CA LEU A 523 -13.68 -6.24 -18.93
C LEU A 523 -14.92 -5.47 -19.39
N HIS A 524 -14.76 -4.42 -20.20
CA HIS A 524 -15.89 -3.61 -20.70
C HIS A 524 -16.58 -4.18 -21.93
N GLY A 525 -16.14 -5.32 -22.38
CA GLY A 525 -16.77 -6.05 -23.48
C GLY A 525 -16.08 -5.86 -24.83
N ARG A 526 -16.32 -6.85 -25.68
CA ARG A 526 -15.66 -6.95 -26.99
C ARG A 526 -15.96 -5.77 -27.92
N GLU A 527 -17.19 -5.29 -27.93
CA GLU A 527 -17.62 -4.21 -28.83
C GLU A 527 -16.88 -2.91 -28.54
N ILE A 528 -16.82 -2.51 -27.28
CA ILE A 528 -16.10 -1.30 -26.85
C ILE A 528 -14.60 -1.43 -27.14
N PHE A 529 -14.01 -2.63 -26.95
CA PHE A 529 -12.62 -2.86 -27.29
C PHE A 529 -12.37 -2.68 -28.79
N LEU A 530 -13.20 -3.30 -29.65
CA LEU A 530 -13.05 -3.23 -31.10
C LEU A 530 -13.30 -1.81 -31.63
N GLU A 531 -14.23 -1.07 -31.05
CA GLU A 531 -14.46 0.35 -31.37
C GLU A 531 -13.18 1.16 -31.09
N ARG A 532 -12.60 1.05 -29.91
CA ARG A 532 -11.36 1.75 -29.55
C ARG A 532 -10.17 1.31 -30.41
N ASN A 533 -10.03 0.00 -30.65
CA ASN A 533 -9.00 -0.53 -31.53
C ASN A 533 -9.11 0.09 -32.94
N ARG A 534 -10.33 0.15 -33.51
CA ARG A 534 -10.56 0.78 -34.81
C ARG A 534 -10.17 2.25 -34.78
N LEU A 535 -10.68 3.03 -33.82
CA LEU A 535 -10.39 4.46 -33.69
C LEU A 535 -8.88 4.74 -33.61
N TYR A 536 -8.14 4.02 -32.76
CA TYR A 536 -6.71 4.22 -32.68
C TYR A 536 -5.96 3.82 -33.94
N ASN A 537 -6.37 2.76 -34.62
CA ASN A 537 -5.80 2.39 -35.92
C ASN A 537 -6.08 3.45 -37.00
N GLU A 538 -7.28 4.04 -37.04
CA GLU A 538 -7.62 5.12 -37.96
C GLU A 538 -6.80 6.39 -37.70
N LEU A 539 -6.64 6.77 -36.40
CA LEU A 539 -5.80 7.91 -36.01
C LEU A 539 -4.33 7.66 -36.33
N LEU A 540 -3.79 6.51 -35.94
CA LEU A 540 -2.37 6.17 -36.18
C LEU A 540 -2.04 6.00 -37.67
N GLY A 541 -3.01 5.56 -38.46
CA GLY A 541 -2.90 5.44 -39.93
C GLY A 541 -3.22 6.71 -40.71
N ASP A 542 -3.55 7.81 -40.01
CA ASP A 542 -3.98 9.10 -40.60
C ASP A 542 -5.16 8.96 -41.58
N THR A 543 -6.06 8.01 -41.30
CA THR A 543 -7.25 7.72 -42.13
C THR A 543 -8.54 8.21 -41.50
N HIS A 544 -8.49 8.86 -40.35
CA HIS A 544 -9.68 9.35 -39.66
C HIS A 544 -10.30 10.55 -40.39
N ASN A 545 -11.64 10.51 -40.57
CA ASN A 545 -12.36 11.47 -41.43
C ASN A 545 -12.38 12.92 -40.90
N GLN A 546 -12.37 13.09 -39.58
CA GLN A 546 -12.59 14.39 -38.92
C GLN A 546 -11.32 14.98 -38.29
N TYR A 547 -10.29 14.20 -38.14
CA TYR A 547 -9.06 14.63 -37.45
C TYR A 547 -7.83 14.29 -38.28
N GLU A 548 -6.86 15.21 -38.28
CA GLU A 548 -5.57 15.04 -38.93
C GLU A 548 -4.44 15.24 -37.96
N LEU A 549 -3.31 14.56 -38.16
CA LEU A 549 -2.13 14.65 -37.34
C LEU A 549 -1.50 16.04 -37.48
N VAL A 550 -1.47 16.80 -36.38
CA VAL A 550 -0.85 18.15 -36.37
C VAL A 550 0.49 18.17 -35.66
N ALA A 551 0.76 17.24 -34.73
CA ALA A 551 2.07 17.11 -34.09
C ALA A 551 2.33 15.65 -33.65
N ASP A 552 3.57 15.19 -33.82
CA ASP A 552 4.04 13.84 -33.45
C ASP A 552 5.28 13.92 -32.57
N PHE A 553 5.17 13.40 -31.33
CA PHE A 553 6.26 13.31 -30.36
C PHE A 553 6.64 11.84 -30.08
N GLY A 554 6.33 10.93 -31.00
CA GLY A 554 6.53 9.48 -30.86
C GLY A 554 5.44 8.82 -30.02
N LYS A 555 5.59 8.81 -28.70
CA LYS A 555 4.60 8.21 -27.79
C LYS A 555 3.34 9.06 -27.63
N VAL A 556 3.40 10.36 -27.88
CA VAL A 556 2.27 11.29 -27.79
C VAL A 556 2.03 11.92 -29.15
N LYS A 557 0.80 11.84 -29.63
CA LYS A 557 0.38 12.43 -30.90
C LYS A 557 -0.82 13.34 -30.69
N ILE A 558 -0.82 14.47 -31.38
CA ILE A 558 -1.87 15.48 -31.34
C ILE A 558 -2.55 15.55 -32.70
N TYR A 559 -3.85 15.43 -32.69
CA TYR A 559 -4.70 15.51 -33.87
C TYR A 559 -5.60 16.74 -33.77
N GLY A 560 -5.62 17.57 -34.78
CA GLY A 560 -6.52 18.72 -34.91
C GLY A 560 -7.79 18.33 -35.71
N ARG A 561 -8.90 18.95 -35.37
CA ARG A 561 -10.14 18.77 -36.12
C ARG A 561 -9.98 19.44 -37.49
N ARG A 562 -10.35 18.72 -38.57
CA ARG A 562 -10.34 19.22 -39.97
C ARG A 562 -11.35 20.32 -40.17
#